data_d92b6d857e3bc2b838adcdd6bb7d9e70
#
_entry.id   d92b6d857e3bc2b838adcdd6bb7d9e70
#
_cell.length_a   1.000
_cell.length_b   1.000
_cell.length_c   1.000
_cell.angle_alpha   90.00
_cell.angle_beta   90.00
_cell.angle_gamma   90.00
#
_symmetry.space_group_name_H-M   'P 1'
#
loop_
_entity.id
_entity.type
_entity.pdbx_description
1 polymer ?
#
loop_
_entity_poly.entity_id
_entity_poly.type
_entity_poly.pdbx_seq_one_letter_code
_entity_poly.pdbx_strand_id
1 'polypeptide(L)'
;MIETIASFDGRIAKVQGPARSGKTEALVRRCACLVRGGAAPETILVETSSAAAAQAFRRRLRRAIGPDLQHAADDVHVRTALETCVAVLDAPAARAATGRVPRLLNDAEYNFFLEDMKTLGQPIRRLRKMLDFFYRQMSDLEPRDSWLAGGEEEAVLSHLERVLASRGAMLAQEAPSLCAAYLRSDAGEGVRGSYAYVLCDDFQNMSRAEQTCLCLLADRQLIACGNPNQQQAARASFPCAEGFVQFDARRRDVAVFTLSGAHGNPAIAAFADGLCDQGDMDPAFKAGIASDAQTSDGIMAVKWSTPEDELDGITKYLRILLDGEEDLHENRTCVLVPNKRWALMAQQVLKQRGFAVALAGAFSRLGGDPRDSARARALVAYTKLN
;
A
#
# COMPACT_ATOMS: atom_id res chain seq x y z
N MET A 1 20.19 -11.01 13.04
CA MET A 1 18.95 -10.22 13.23
C MET A 1 17.75 -10.80 12.48
N ILE A 2 17.81 -11.05 11.17
CA ILE A 2 16.66 -11.61 10.42
C ILE A 2 16.24 -12.98 10.98
N GLU A 3 17.17 -13.86 11.30
CA GLU A 3 16.89 -15.17 11.92
C GLU A 3 16.29 -15.03 13.35
N THR A 4 16.72 -14.02 14.09
CA THR A 4 16.13 -13.72 15.41
C THR A 4 14.66 -13.29 15.28
N ILE A 5 14.33 -12.49 14.25
CA ILE A 5 12.94 -12.10 13.95
C ILE A 5 12.14 -13.33 13.48
N ALA A 6 12.75 -14.19 12.65
CA ALA A 6 12.10 -15.40 12.16
C ALA A 6 11.71 -16.37 13.28
N SER A 7 12.53 -16.48 14.33
CA SER A 7 12.28 -17.33 15.51
C SER A 7 11.61 -16.61 16.68
N PHE A 8 11.23 -15.34 16.52
CA PHE A 8 10.63 -14.56 17.62
C PHE A 8 9.28 -15.15 18.07
N ASP A 9 9.17 -15.46 19.34
CA ASP A 9 8.00 -16.07 19.99
C ASP A 9 7.21 -15.10 20.89
N GLY A 10 7.69 -13.88 21.07
CA GLY A 10 6.99 -12.85 21.84
C GLY A 10 5.73 -12.35 21.15
N ARG A 11 4.93 -11.63 21.90
CA ARG A 11 3.59 -11.19 21.47
C ARG A 11 3.61 -10.04 20.48
N ILE A 12 4.46 -9.04 20.69
CA ILE A 12 4.48 -7.82 19.86
C ILE A 12 5.91 -7.47 19.48
N ALA A 13 6.13 -7.21 18.19
CA ALA A 13 7.41 -6.72 17.72
C ALA A 13 7.26 -5.53 16.77
N LYS A 14 8.22 -4.60 16.85
CA LYS A 14 8.49 -3.55 15.88
C LYS A 14 9.78 -3.87 15.16
N VAL A 15 9.74 -3.98 13.85
CA VAL A 15 10.91 -4.20 13.00
C VAL A 15 11.15 -2.95 12.17
N GLN A 16 12.24 -2.28 12.42
CA GLN A 16 12.60 -1.04 11.75
C GLN A 16 13.94 -1.14 11.04
N GLY A 17 14.18 -0.27 10.08
CA GLY A 17 15.45 -0.22 9.36
C GLY A 17 15.33 0.50 8.03
N PRO A 18 16.49 0.83 7.40
CA PRO A 18 16.52 1.57 6.15
C PRO A 18 15.88 0.81 4.98
N ALA A 19 15.78 1.48 3.83
CA ALA A 19 15.40 0.84 2.60
C ALA A 19 16.31 -0.36 2.31
N ARG A 20 15.73 -1.48 1.83
CA ARG A 20 16.48 -2.70 1.47
C ARG A 20 17.26 -3.37 2.61
N SER A 21 16.99 -3.07 3.87
CA SER A 21 17.61 -3.74 5.02
C SER A 21 17.13 -5.17 5.26
N GLY A 22 16.13 -5.63 4.51
CA GLY A 22 15.60 -6.99 4.64
C GLY A 22 14.34 -7.11 5.50
N LYS A 23 13.62 -6.02 5.79
CA LYS A 23 12.36 -6.03 6.57
C LYS A 23 11.35 -7.06 6.05
N THR A 24 11.01 -6.97 4.76
CA THR A 24 10.09 -7.94 4.12
C THR A 24 10.62 -9.37 4.15
N GLU A 25 11.95 -9.57 3.99
CA GLU A 25 12.57 -10.89 4.09
C GLU A 25 12.41 -11.48 5.50
N ALA A 26 12.57 -10.66 6.54
CA ALA A 26 12.35 -11.09 7.91
C ALA A 26 10.92 -11.59 8.14
N LEU A 27 9.90 -10.89 7.59
CA LEU A 27 8.51 -11.33 7.65
C LEU A 27 8.26 -12.62 6.85
N VAL A 28 8.85 -12.76 5.66
CA VAL A 28 8.75 -13.99 4.85
C VAL A 28 9.31 -15.18 5.64
N ARG A 29 10.51 -15.03 6.25
CA ARG A 29 11.10 -16.09 7.05
C ARG A 29 10.31 -16.37 8.32
N ARG A 30 9.77 -15.35 8.96
CA ARG A 30 8.87 -15.54 10.13
C ARG A 30 7.64 -16.33 9.75
N CYS A 31 6.95 -15.93 8.67
CA CYS A 31 5.78 -16.65 8.19
C CYS A 31 6.11 -18.12 7.84
N ALA A 32 7.22 -18.35 7.15
CA ALA A 32 7.69 -19.71 6.84
C ALA A 32 8.02 -20.52 8.11
N CYS A 33 8.60 -19.88 9.13
CA CYS A 33 8.88 -20.51 10.42
C CYS A 33 7.59 -20.91 11.14
N LEU A 34 6.57 -20.04 11.14
CA LEU A 34 5.27 -20.33 11.74
C LEU A 34 4.59 -21.53 11.07
N VAL A 35 4.53 -21.55 9.73
CA VAL A 35 3.93 -22.67 8.99
C VAL A 35 4.68 -23.98 9.24
N ARG A 36 6.02 -23.97 9.18
CA ARG A 36 6.83 -25.15 9.48
C ARG A 36 6.69 -25.62 10.95
N GLY A 37 6.44 -24.68 11.86
CA GLY A 37 6.20 -24.93 13.27
C GLY A 37 4.79 -25.46 13.57
N GLY A 38 3.95 -25.69 12.53
CA GLY A 38 2.61 -26.26 12.66
C GLY A 38 1.52 -25.23 12.98
N ALA A 39 1.77 -23.93 12.81
CA ALA A 39 0.70 -22.94 12.85
C ALA A 39 -0.24 -23.17 11.66
N ALA A 40 -1.56 -23.14 11.90
CA ALA A 40 -2.56 -23.27 10.85
C ALA A 40 -2.47 -22.06 9.89
N PRO A 41 -2.19 -22.27 8.60
CA PRO A 41 -1.89 -21.20 7.67
C PRO A 41 -3.00 -20.15 7.55
N GLU A 42 -4.26 -20.56 7.62
CA GLU A 42 -5.44 -19.70 7.57
C GLU A 42 -5.56 -18.76 8.79
N THR A 43 -4.82 -19.02 9.86
CA THR A 43 -4.75 -18.14 11.04
C THR A 43 -3.63 -17.10 10.95
N ILE A 44 -2.87 -17.11 9.86
CA ILE A 44 -1.78 -16.16 9.60
C ILE A 44 -2.25 -15.11 8.60
N LEU A 45 -2.21 -13.85 9.01
CA LEU A 45 -2.49 -12.69 8.18
C LEU A 45 -1.19 -11.96 7.89
N VAL A 46 -0.90 -11.73 6.62
CA VAL A 46 0.22 -10.89 6.16
C VAL A 46 -0.35 -9.69 5.42
N GLU A 47 -0.07 -8.51 5.92
CA GLU A 47 -0.49 -7.27 5.31
C GLU A 47 0.64 -6.61 4.55
N THR A 48 0.31 -6.12 3.35
CA THR A 48 1.27 -5.48 2.44
C THR A 48 0.69 -4.20 1.85
N SER A 49 1.56 -3.31 1.39
CA SER A 49 1.18 -2.00 0.87
C SER A 49 0.43 -2.04 -0.48
N SER A 50 0.46 -3.16 -1.21
CA SER A 50 -0.20 -3.27 -2.52
C SER A 50 -0.44 -4.72 -2.94
N ALA A 51 -1.37 -4.95 -3.87
CA ALA A 51 -1.62 -6.27 -4.46
C ALA A 51 -0.36 -6.85 -5.14
N ALA A 52 0.49 -6.01 -5.73
CA ALA A 52 1.76 -6.44 -6.32
C ALA A 52 2.75 -6.92 -5.24
N ALA A 53 2.84 -6.19 -4.12
CA ALA A 53 3.63 -6.59 -2.96
C ALA A 53 3.12 -7.90 -2.35
N ALA A 54 1.79 -8.07 -2.24
CA ALA A 54 1.18 -9.31 -1.77
C ALA A 54 1.55 -10.52 -2.67
N GLN A 55 1.48 -10.36 -3.99
CA GLN A 55 1.90 -11.40 -4.92
C GLN A 55 3.41 -11.70 -4.81
N ALA A 56 4.25 -10.68 -4.66
CA ALA A 56 5.68 -10.85 -4.47
C ALA A 56 5.97 -11.59 -3.17
N PHE A 57 5.27 -11.24 -2.08
CA PHE A 57 5.38 -11.94 -0.79
C PHE A 57 5.01 -13.42 -0.92
N ARG A 58 3.86 -13.75 -1.53
CA ARG A 58 3.43 -15.14 -1.76
C ARG A 58 4.49 -15.95 -2.53
N ARG A 59 5.07 -15.39 -3.61
CA ARG A 59 6.13 -16.08 -4.36
C ARG A 59 7.37 -16.35 -3.50
N ARG A 60 7.76 -15.39 -2.66
CA ARG A 60 8.90 -15.55 -1.75
C ARG A 60 8.59 -16.56 -0.65
N LEU A 61 7.38 -16.52 -0.09
CA LEU A 61 6.91 -17.45 0.94
C LEU A 61 6.93 -18.91 0.44
N ARG A 62 6.37 -19.16 -0.76
CA ARG A 62 6.41 -20.51 -1.36
C ARG A 62 7.84 -21.05 -1.49
N ARG A 63 8.80 -20.20 -1.88
CA ARG A 63 10.22 -20.60 -1.97
C ARG A 63 10.82 -20.86 -0.58
N ALA A 64 10.46 -20.02 0.40
CA ALA A 64 11.00 -20.11 1.76
C ALA A 64 10.45 -21.32 2.54
N ILE A 65 9.19 -21.69 2.34
CA ILE A 65 8.55 -22.83 3.01
C ILE A 65 9.13 -24.16 2.52
N GLY A 66 9.49 -24.27 1.25
CA GLY A 66 9.98 -25.48 0.62
C GLY A 66 8.89 -26.28 -0.09
N PRO A 67 9.28 -27.27 -0.94
CA PRO A 67 8.37 -27.96 -1.85
C PRO A 67 7.24 -28.71 -1.15
N ASP A 68 7.52 -29.33 0.00
CA ASP A 68 6.58 -30.21 0.70
C ASP A 68 5.37 -29.48 1.31
N LEU A 69 5.52 -28.16 1.58
CA LEU A 69 4.49 -27.34 2.22
C LEU A 69 4.03 -26.16 1.32
N GLN A 70 4.33 -26.20 0.02
CA GLN A 70 3.98 -25.08 -0.86
C GLN A 70 2.48 -24.77 -0.91
N HIS A 71 1.62 -25.79 -0.81
CA HIS A 71 0.18 -25.60 -0.74
C HIS A 71 -0.24 -24.81 0.51
N ALA A 72 0.42 -25.01 1.65
CA ALA A 72 0.17 -24.23 2.85
C ALA A 72 0.47 -22.73 2.70
N ALA A 73 1.37 -22.34 1.79
CA ALA A 73 1.61 -20.96 1.49
C ALA A 73 0.41 -20.25 0.81
N ASP A 74 -0.45 -21.00 0.17
CA ASP A 74 -1.64 -20.48 -0.53
C ASP A 74 -2.79 -20.21 0.44
N ASP A 75 -2.81 -20.92 1.56
CA ASP A 75 -3.81 -20.78 2.60
C ASP A 75 -3.47 -19.62 3.56
N VAL A 76 -2.23 -19.12 3.56
CA VAL A 76 -1.86 -17.91 4.28
C VAL A 76 -2.58 -16.70 3.68
N HIS A 77 -3.25 -15.91 4.51
CA HIS A 77 -3.92 -14.69 4.09
C HIS A 77 -2.90 -13.58 3.83
N VAL A 78 -2.45 -13.41 2.59
CA VAL A 78 -1.57 -12.29 2.20
C VAL A 78 -2.40 -11.27 1.43
N ARG A 79 -2.64 -10.09 2.01
CA ARG A 79 -3.61 -9.09 1.50
C ARG A 79 -3.08 -7.67 1.69
N THR A 80 -3.83 -6.72 1.16
CA THR A 80 -3.74 -5.32 1.57
C THR A 80 -4.69 -5.04 2.74
N ALA A 81 -4.41 -4.06 3.58
CA ALA A 81 -5.26 -3.70 4.71
C ALA A 81 -6.71 -3.40 4.29
N LEU A 82 -6.90 -2.76 3.13
CA LEU A 82 -8.23 -2.55 2.56
C LEU A 82 -8.95 -3.87 2.25
N GLU A 83 -8.26 -4.84 1.61
CA GLU A 83 -8.85 -6.15 1.31
C GLU A 83 -9.25 -6.90 2.59
N THR A 84 -8.46 -6.79 3.66
CA THR A 84 -8.79 -7.35 4.97
C THR A 84 -10.00 -6.66 5.58
N CYS A 85 -10.06 -5.34 5.59
CA CYS A 85 -11.23 -4.60 6.10
C CYS A 85 -12.51 -4.97 5.34
N VAL A 86 -12.43 -5.07 4.01
CA VAL A 86 -13.56 -5.50 3.16
C VAL A 86 -13.99 -6.92 3.51
N ALA A 87 -13.04 -7.86 3.69
CA ALA A 87 -13.35 -9.24 4.05
C ALA A 87 -14.02 -9.36 5.43
N VAL A 88 -13.58 -8.57 6.40
CA VAL A 88 -14.23 -8.49 7.74
C VAL A 88 -15.65 -7.95 7.63
N LEU A 89 -15.85 -6.87 6.87
CA LEU A 89 -17.16 -6.25 6.68
C LEU A 89 -18.12 -7.11 5.83
N ASP A 90 -17.60 -8.06 5.05
CA ASP A 90 -18.41 -8.94 4.20
C ASP A 90 -19.13 -10.05 4.99
N ALA A 91 -18.72 -10.30 6.21
CA ALA A 91 -19.38 -11.26 7.08
C ALA A 91 -20.84 -10.85 7.38
N PRO A 92 -21.81 -11.81 7.41
CA PRO A 92 -23.23 -11.50 7.63
C PRO A 92 -23.47 -10.67 8.91
N ALA A 93 -22.77 -10.97 9.99
CA ALA A 93 -22.87 -10.24 11.26
C ALA A 93 -22.39 -8.77 11.11
N ALA A 94 -21.31 -8.56 10.39
CA ALA A 94 -20.79 -7.21 10.13
C ALA A 94 -21.72 -6.40 9.23
N ARG A 95 -22.29 -7.01 8.18
CA ARG A 95 -23.30 -6.37 7.32
C ARG A 95 -24.54 -6.00 8.11
N ALA A 96 -25.02 -6.87 8.99
CA ALA A 96 -26.16 -6.59 9.85
C ALA A 96 -25.88 -5.44 10.84
N ALA A 97 -24.69 -5.43 11.46
CA ALA A 97 -24.29 -4.41 12.43
C ALA A 97 -24.03 -3.05 11.80
N THR A 98 -23.44 -3.01 10.61
CA THR A 98 -23.07 -1.75 9.93
C THR A 98 -24.18 -1.22 9.01
N GLY A 99 -25.15 -2.07 8.61
CA GLY A 99 -26.13 -1.75 7.59
C GLY A 99 -25.53 -1.50 6.20
N ARG A 100 -24.28 -1.94 5.95
CA ARG A 100 -23.52 -1.63 4.74
C ARG A 100 -23.05 -2.89 4.02
N VAL A 101 -23.00 -2.80 2.70
CA VAL A 101 -22.45 -3.84 1.82
C VAL A 101 -21.04 -3.40 1.39
N PRO A 102 -20.00 -4.20 1.63
CA PRO A 102 -18.61 -3.83 1.37
C PRO A 102 -18.24 -3.98 -0.13
N ARG A 103 -19.13 -3.61 -1.02
CA ARG A 103 -18.88 -3.54 -2.47
C ARG A 103 -18.25 -2.18 -2.81
N LEU A 104 -16.97 -2.19 -3.08
CA LEU A 104 -16.27 -0.96 -3.42
C LEU A 104 -16.68 -0.43 -4.80
N LEU A 105 -16.88 0.88 -4.90
CA LEU A 105 -17.06 1.55 -6.19
C LEU A 105 -15.77 1.49 -6.99
N ASN A 106 -15.88 1.16 -8.28
CA ASN A 106 -14.76 1.33 -9.21
C ASN A 106 -14.64 2.80 -9.68
N ASP A 107 -13.57 3.13 -10.40
CA ASP A 107 -13.27 4.51 -10.85
C ASP A 107 -14.42 5.11 -11.70
N ALA A 108 -15.07 4.30 -12.54
CA ALA A 108 -16.19 4.76 -13.38
C ALA A 108 -17.42 5.03 -12.54
N GLU A 109 -17.79 4.08 -11.67
CA GLU A 109 -18.91 4.25 -10.72
C GLU A 109 -18.69 5.46 -9.81
N TYR A 110 -17.45 5.68 -9.35
CA TYR A 110 -17.12 6.85 -8.53
C TYR A 110 -17.30 8.17 -9.27
N ASN A 111 -16.94 8.23 -10.55
CA ASN A 111 -17.16 9.43 -11.35
C ASN A 111 -18.67 9.69 -11.58
N PHE A 112 -19.46 8.67 -11.89
CA PHE A 112 -20.92 8.81 -11.96
C PHE A 112 -21.53 9.25 -10.63
N PHE A 113 -21.05 8.68 -9.53
CA PHE A 113 -21.45 9.07 -8.19
C PHE A 113 -21.18 10.56 -7.93
N LEU A 114 -20.00 11.07 -8.32
CA LEU A 114 -19.68 12.51 -8.19
C LEU A 114 -20.61 13.39 -9.04
N GLU A 115 -21.01 12.95 -10.23
CA GLU A 115 -21.98 13.68 -11.05
C GLU A 115 -23.36 13.75 -10.37
N ASP A 116 -23.83 12.65 -9.77
CA ASP A 116 -25.09 12.63 -9.02
C ASP A 116 -25.03 13.57 -7.79
N MET A 117 -23.89 13.67 -7.14
CA MET A 117 -23.69 14.57 -6.01
C MET A 117 -23.81 16.06 -6.39
N LYS A 118 -23.70 16.43 -7.68
CA LYS A 118 -23.96 17.81 -8.15
C LYS A 118 -25.38 18.28 -7.90
N THR A 119 -26.33 17.37 -7.76
CA THR A 119 -27.72 17.71 -7.41
C THR A 119 -27.84 18.47 -6.08
N LEU A 120 -26.80 18.42 -5.23
CA LEU A 120 -26.68 19.23 -4.04
C LEU A 120 -26.31 20.70 -4.30
N GLY A 121 -26.21 21.12 -5.56
CA GLY A 121 -25.89 22.48 -5.95
C GLY A 121 -24.41 22.87 -5.80
N GLN A 122 -23.53 21.90 -5.54
CA GLN A 122 -22.10 22.17 -5.32
C GLN A 122 -21.26 21.83 -6.57
N PRO A 123 -20.26 22.68 -6.90
CA PRO A 123 -19.30 22.36 -7.95
C PRO A 123 -18.49 21.09 -7.61
N ILE A 124 -18.22 20.23 -8.58
CA ILE A 124 -17.43 18.98 -8.39
C ILE A 124 -16.11 19.24 -7.67
N ARG A 125 -15.44 20.35 -7.95
CA ARG A 125 -14.16 20.67 -7.28
C ARG A 125 -14.35 20.86 -5.76
N ARG A 126 -15.47 21.45 -5.34
CA ARG A 126 -15.79 21.63 -3.91
C ARG A 126 -16.17 20.28 -3.29
N LEU A 127 -17.04 19.51 -3.95
CA LEU A 127 -17.40 18.15 -3.51
C LEU A 127 -16.18 17.29 -3.29
N ARG A 128 -15.23 17.25 -4.23
CA ARG A 128 -13.98 16.48 -4.07
C ARG A 128 -13.18 16.93 -2.85
N LYS A 129 -13.07 18.23 -2.58
CA LYS A 129 -12.38 18.72 -1.39
C LYS A 129 -13.07 18.30 -0.10
N MET A 130 -14.42 18.35 -0.07
CA MET A 130 -15.19 17.88 1.08
C MET A 130 -15.02 16.38 1.29
N LEU A 131 -15.07 15.58 0.22
CA LEU A 131 -14.82 14.14 0.29
C LEU A 131 -13.40 13.83 0.78
N ASP A 132 -12.38 14.51 0.26
CA ASP A 132 -10.99 14.34 0.71
C ASP A 132 -10.86 14.67 2.21
N PHE A 133 -11.58 15.71 2.69
CA PHE A 133 -11.62 16.05 4.10
C PHE A 133 -12.30 14.95 4.92
N PHE A 134 -13.48 14.48 4.53
CA PHE A 134 -14.22 13.42 5.23
C PHE A 134 -13.38 12.13 5.30
N TYR A 135 -12.76 11.74 4.20
CA TYR A 135 -11.92 10.54 4.15
C TYR A 135 -10.73 10.64 5.09
N ARG A 136 -10.12 11.83 5.19
CA ARG A 136 -9.04 12.05 6.12
C ARG A 136 -9.51 11.87 7.57
N GLN A 137 -10.61 12.52 7.96
CA GLN A 137 -11.14 12.41 9.31
C GLN A 137 -11.50 10.94 9.67
N MET A 138 -12.15 10.24 8.73
CA MET A 138 -12.47 8.81 8.89
C MET A 138 -11.20 7.96 9.00
N SER A 139 -10.21 8.20 8.16
CA SER A 139 -8.94 7.46 8.19
C SER A 139 -8.15 7.69 9.47
N ASP A 140 -8.23 8.89 10.04
CA ASP A 140 -7.61 9.26 11.32
C ASP A 140 -8.44 8.83 12.53
N LEU A 141 -9.64 8.25 12.31
CA LEU A 141 -10.61 7.86 13.35
C LEU A 141 -11.01 9.03 14.26
N GLU A 142 -11.08 10.23 13.71
CA GLU A 142 -11.53 11.38 14.45
C GLU A 142 -13.04 11.26 14.81
N PRO A 143 -13.45 11.60 16.02
CA PRO A 143 -14.86 11.58 16.41
C PRO A 143 -15.69 12.46 15.49
N ARG A 144 -16.82 11.94 15.00
CA ARG A 144 -17.67 12.64 14.01
C ARG A 144 -18.07 14.03 14.49
N ASP A 145 -18.39 14.17 15.76
CA ASP A 145 -18.81 15.43 16.36
C ASP A 145 -17.70 16.49 16.45
N SER A 146 -16.44 16.07 16.31
CA SER A 146 -15.29 16.99 16.36
C SER A 146 -15.05 17.75 15.06
N TRP A 147 -15.57 17.26 13.94
CA TRP A 147 -15.31 17.81 12.61
C TRP A 147 -16.56 18.06 11.76
N LEU A 148 -17.73 17.58 12.19
CA LEU A 148 -19.04 17.91 11.63
C LEU A 148 -19.74 18.91 12.55
N ALA A 149 -19.66 20.18 12.19
CA ALA A 149 -20.33 21.25 12.94
C ALA A 149 -21.76 21.54 12.47
N GLY A 150 -22.36 20.65 11.71
CA GLY A 150 -23.63 20.88 11.05
C GLY A 150 -23.50 21.60 9.69
N GLY A 151 -24.62 22.01 9.12
CA GLY A 151 -24.60 22.78 7.88
C GLY A 151 -24.39 21.98 6.62
N GLU A 152 -23.60 22.52 5.69
CA GLU A 152 -23.45 21.98 4.34
C GLU A 152 -22.66 20.68 4.32
N GLU A 153 -21.60 20.57 5.11
CA GLU A 153 -20.76 19.37 5.22
C GLU A 153 -21.58 18.17 5.72
N GLU A 154 -22.42 18.37 6.71
CA GLU A 154 -23.28 17.31 7.23
C GLU A 154 -24.34 16.89 6.22
N ALA A 155 -24.93 17.84 5.49
CA ALA A 155 -25.90 17.54 4.43
C ALA A 155 -25.25 16.73 3.30
N VAL A 156 -24.02 17.08 2.89
CA VAL A 156 -23.24 16.36 1.86
C VAL A 156 -22.88 14.96 2.33
N LEU A 157 -22.38 14.82 3.58
CA LEU A 157 -22.02 13.50 4.11
C LEU A 157 -23.24 12.59 4.27
N SER A 158 -24.34 13.11 4.81
CA SER A 158 -25.59 12.34 4.97
C SER A 158 -26.19 11.92 3.64
N HIS A 159 -26.09 12.76 2.60
CA HIS A 159 -26.51 12.41 1.25
C HIS A 159 -25.61 11.34 0.65
N LEU A 160 -24.28 11.47 0.79
CA LEU A 160 -23.27 10.49 0.40
C LEU A 160 -23.62 9.10 0.97
N GLU A 161 -23.77 9.01 2.28
CA GLU A 161 -24.08 7.76 2.98
C GLU A 161 -25.37 7.12 2.51
N ARG A 162 -26.40 7.92 2.29
CA ARG A 162 -27.70 7.46 1.77
C ARG A 162 -27.60 6.91 0.36
N VAL A 163 -26.88 7.59 -0.52
CA VAL A 163 -26.72 7.14 -1.92
C VAL A 163 -25.89 5.85 -1.97
N LEU A 164 -24.82 5.76 -1.19
CA LEU A 164 -24.00 4.56 -1.11
C LEU A 164 -24.79 3.37 -0.54
N ALA A 165 -25.57 3.60 0.51
CA ALA A 165 -26.44 2.56 1.09
C ALA A 165 -27.49 2.08 0.09
N SER A 166 -28.18 2.99 -0.62
CA SER A 166 -29.18 2.64 -1.63
C SER A 166 -28.60 1.86 -2.82
N ARG A 167 -27.34 2.08 -3.14
CA ARG A 167 -26.63 1.36 -4.21
C ARG A 167 -25.97 0.06 -3.75
N GLY A 168 -26.08 -0.28 -2.47
CA GLY A 168 -25.36 -1.42 -1.89
C GLY A 168 -23.86 -1.31 -2.14
N ALA A 169 -23.27 -0.13 -1.92
CA ALA A 169 -21.89 0.17 -2.23
C ALA A 169 -21.18 0.93 -1.09
N MET A 170 -19.85 0.96 -1.18
CA MET A 170 -18.96 1.58 -0.21
C MET A 170 -17.78 2.23 -0.92
N LEU A 171 -17.27 3.30 -0.35
CA LEU A 171 -16.01 3.90 -0.78
C LEU A 171 -14.83 3.16 -0.15
N ALA A 172 -13.73 3.06 -0.89
CA ALA A 172 -12.53 2.39 -0.40
C ALA A 172 -11.98 3.05 0.87
N GLN A 173 -12.09 4.38 0.98
CA GLN A 173 -11.60 5.15 2.12
C GLN A 173 -12.51 5.02 3.37
N GLU A 174 -13.77 4.65 3.18
CA GLU A 174 -14.75 4.43 4.24
C GLU A 174 -14.58 3.07 4.92
N ALA A 175 -14.20 2.05 4.15
CA ALA A 175 -14.16 0.67 4.63
C ALA A 175 -13.27 0.46 5.88
N PRO A 176 -12.04 1.01 5.98
CA PRO A 176 -11.22 0.84 7.19
C PRO A 176 -11.84 1.46 8.46
N SER A 177 -12.46 2.63 8.36
CA SER A 177 -13.10 3.28 9.52
C SER A 177 -14.33 2.52 10.00
N LEU A 178 -15.17 2.04 9.09
CA LEU A 178 -16.32 1.19 9.41
C LEU A 178 -15.88 -0.14 10.00
N CYS A 179 -14.82 -0.75 9.48
CA CYS A 179 -14.24 -1.97 10.02
C CYS A 179 -13.72 -1.75 11.46
N ALA A 180 -13.00 -0.65 11.70
CA ALA A 180 -12.52 -0.31 13.03
C ALA A 180 -13.67 -0.06 14.02
N ALA A 181 -14.74 0.62 13.59
CA ALA A 181 -15.92 0.84 14.39
C ALA A 181 -16.63 -0.48 14.72
N TYR A 182 -16.82 -1.35 13.73
CA TYR A 182 -17.39 -2.68 13.93
C TYR A 182 -16.57 -3.52 14.90
N LEU A 183 -15.26 -3.60 14.70
CA LEU A 183 -14.38 -4.38 15.58
C LEU A 183 -14.33 -3.84 17.02
N ARG A 184 -14.63 -2.57 17.25
CA ARG A 184 -14.71 -1.97 18.59
C ARG A 184 -16.07 -2.19 19.26
N SER A 185 -17.11 -2.47 18.49
CA SER A 185 -18.46 -2.70 19.02
C SER A 185 -18.61 -4.11 19.60
N ASP A 186 -19.67 -4.32 20.38
CA ASP A 186 -20.02 -5.63 20.92
C ASP A 186 -20.28 -6.66 19.81
N ALA A 187 -20.89 -6.22 18.71
CA ALA A 187 -21.14 -7.08 17.54
C ALA A 187 -19.85 -7.61 16.88
N GLY A 188 -18.75 -6.91 17.03
CA GLY A 188 -17.44 -7.30 16.51
C GLY A 188 -16.59 -8.13 17.47
N GLU A 189 -17.06 -8.39 18.69
CA GLU A 189 -16.28 -9.10 19.71
C GLU A 189 -15.77 -10.47 19.25
N GLY A 190 -16.62 -11.26 18.60
CA GLY A 190 -16.26 -12.58 18.09
C GLY A 190 -15.28 -12.59 16.91
N VAL A 191 -14.97 -11.42 16.33
CA VAL A 191 -14.02 -11.28 15.21
C VAL A 191 -12.67 -10.73 15.70
N ARG A 192 -12.64 -10.07 16.85
CA ARG A 192 -11.38 -9.66 17.48
C ARG A 192 -10.50 -10.88 17.75
N GLY A 193 -9.21 -10.75 17.44
CA GLY A 193 -8.27 -11.86 17.61
C GLY A 193 -8.50 -13.03 16.63
N SER A 194 -9.18 -12.83 15.52
CA SER A 194 -9.46 -13.91 14.55
C SER A 194 -8.20 -14.47 13.86
N TYR A 195 -7.09 -13.73 13.91
CA TYR A 195 -5.81 -14.21 13.41
C TYR A 195 -4.84 -14.45 14.57
N ALA A 196 -4.30 -15.66 14.66
CA ALA A 196 -3.27 -15.96 15.64
C ALA A 196 -2.00 -15.13 15.42
N TYR A 197 -1.67 -14.85 14.16
CA TYR A 197 -0.47 -14.11 13.77
C TYR A 197 -0.80 -13.06 12.73
N VAL A 198 -0.45 -11.80 13.01
CA VAL A 198 -0.58 -10.68 12.09
C VAL A 198 0.81 -10.09 11.81
N LEU A 199 1.24 -10.15 10.56
CA LEU A 199 2.54 -9.68 10.08
C LEU A 199 2.30 -8.51 9.12
N CYS A 200 2.70 -7.30 9.49
CA CYS A 200 2.45 -6.10 8.71
C CYS A 200 3.74 -5.60 8.05
N ASP A 201 3.78 -5.58 6.74
CA ASP A 201 4.84 -4.93 5.97
C ASP A 201 4.44 -3.49 5.61
N ASP A 202 5.40 -2.56 5.61
CA ASP A 202 5.17 -1.15 5.32
C ASP A 202 4.07 -0.49 6.19
N PHE A 203 4.05 -0.79 7.50
CA PHE A 203 3.04 -0.32 8.44
C PHE A 203 2.88 1.20 8.47
N GLN A 204 3.93 1.98 8.17
CA GLN A 204 3.91 3.44 8.04
C GLN A 204 3.00 3.94 6.90
N ASN A 205 2.70 3.10 5.92
CA ASN A 205 1.85 3.43 4.78
C ASN A 205 0.35 3.20 5.02
N MET A 206 0.01 2.61 6.16
CA MET A 206 -1.37 2.35 6.56
C MET A 206 -1.97 3.55 7.29
N SER A 207 -3.25 3.82 7.07
CA SER A 207 -4.02 4.80 7.83
C SER A 207 -4.17 4.37 9.30
N ARG A 208 -4.51 5.30 10.17
CA ARG A 208 -4.78 4.98 11.59
C ARG A 208 -5.91 3.96 11.75
N ALA A 209 -6.93 4.05 10.89
CA ALA A 209 -8.04 3.09 10.88
C ALA A 209 -7.56 1.68 10.53
N GLU A 210 -6.76 1.54 9.48
CA GLU A 210 -6.18 0.25 9.08
C GLU A 210 -5.27 -0.32 10.17
N GLN A 211 -4.35 0.49 10.71
CA GLN A 211 -3.48 0.09 11.82
C GLN A 211 -4.29 -0.40 13.04
N THR A 212 -5.42 0.27 13.32
CA THR A 212 -6.33 -0.13 14.41
C THR A 212 -6.99 -1.48 14.13
N CYS A 213 -7.50 -1.69 12.91
CA CYS A 213 -8.11 -2.97 12.53
C CYS A 213 -7.12 -4.13 12.71
N LEU A 214 -5.89 -3.99 12.21
CA LEU A 214 -4.88 -5.04 12.30
C LEU A 214 -4.49 -5.36 13.76
N CYS A 215 -4.40 -4.33 14.61
CA CYS A 215 -4.16 -4.54 16.03
C CYS A 215 -5.30 -5.28 16.73
N LEU A 216 -6.56 -5.04 16.33
CA LEU A 216 -7.73 -5.70 16.90
C LEU A 216 -7.92 -7.13 16.38
N LEU A 217 -7.43 -7.43 15.19
CA LEU A 217 -7.50 -8.75 14.57
C LEU A 217 -6.42 -9.72 15.07
N ALA A 218 -5.33 -9.21 15.67
CA ALA A 218 -4.23 -10.03 16.18
C ALA A 218 -4.55 -10.62 17.56
N ASP A 219 -4.38 -11.94 17.70
CA ASP A 219 -4.53 -12.65 18.98
C ASP A 219 -3.16 -12.89 19.65
N ARG A 220 -2.34 -13.78 19.09
CA ARG A 220 -1.11 -14.25 19.72
C ARG A 220 0.07 -13.35 19.41
N GLN A 221 0.21 -12.94 18.15
CA GLN A 221 1.37 -12.15 17.73
C GLN A 221 1.02 -11.06 16.71
N LEU A 222 1.60 -9.89 16.92
CA LEU A 222 1.60 -8.77 15.97
C LEU A 222 3.03 -8.32 15.70
N ILE A 223 3.46 -8.35 14.44
CA ILE A 223 4.75 -7.80 14.02
C ILE A 223 4.51 -6.67 13.02
N ALA A 224 4.93 -5.46 13.36
CA ALA A 224 4.88 -4.29 12.49
C ALA A 224 6.27 -3.99 11.93
N CYS A 225 6.42 -4.07 10.61
CA CYS A 225 7.63 -3.65 9.90
C CYS A 225 7.43 -2.31 9.24
N GLY A 226 8.44 -1.44 9.28
CA GLY A 226 8.33 -0.15 8.63
C GLY A 226 9.61 0.70 8.61
N ASN A 227 9.47 1.82 7.92
CA ASN A 227 10.42 2.92 7.92
C ASN A 227 9.63 4.21 7.62
N PRO A 228 9.52 5.16 8.56
CA PRO A 228 8.75 6.39 8.36
C PRO A 228 9.30 7.26 7.21
N ASN A 229 10.60 7.19 6.91
CA ASN A 229 11.20 7.90 5.78
C ASN A 229 10.78 7.32 4.40
N GLN A 230 10.15 6.15 4.39
CA GLN A 230 9.61 5.50 3.19
C GLN A 230 8.09 5.64 3.08
N GLN A 231 7.50 6.64 3.70
CA GLN A 231 6.08 6.90 3.58
C GLN A 231 5.72 7.25 2.13
N GLN A 232 4.81 6.49 1.56
CA GLN A 232 4.28 6.77 0.23
C GLN A 232 3.09 7.72 0.37
N ALA A 233 3.23 8.93 -0.15
CA ALA A 233 2.15 9.91 -0.22
C ALA A 233 1.10 9.52 -1.28
N ALA A 234 0.43 8.40 -1.11
CA ALA A 234 -0.74 8.09 -1.91
C ALA A 234 -1.89 8.97 -1.43
N ARG A 235 -2.34 9.88 -2.30
CA ARG A 235 -3.36 10.91 -2.02
C ARG A 235 -4.68 10.35 -1.48
N ALA A 236 -4.90 9.04 -1.57
CA ALA A 236 -6.16 8.38 -1.20
C ALA A 236 -6.08 7.50 0.06
N SER A 237 -4.90 7.30 0.66
CA SER A 237 -4.77 6.35 1.78
C SER A 237 -4.53 6.99 3.13
N PHE A 238 -4.24 8.29 3.19
CA PHE A 238 -3.97 9.04 4.44
C PHE A 238 -3.07 8.28 5.41
N PRO A 239 -1.83 7.94 5.00
CA PRO A 239 -0.94 7.10 5.79
C PRO A 239 -0.57 7.76 7.11
N CYS A 240 -0.49 6.96 8.18
CA CYS A 240 -0.15 7.41 9.52
C CYS A 240 1.23 6.87 9.94
N ALA A 241 2.32 7.52 9.47
CA ALA A 241 3.67 7.14 9.84
C ALA A 241 3.92 7.27 11.36
N GLU A 242 3.27 8.25 12.00
CA GLU A 242 3.31 8.46 13.45
C GLU A 242 2.86 7.23 14.24
N GLY A 243 1.88 6.47 13.72
CA GLY A 243 1.43 5.22 14.32
C GLY A 243 2.53 4.15 14.35
N PHE A 244 3.46 4.16 13.39
CA PHE A 244 4.64 3.30 13.42
C PHE A 244 5.75 3.87 14.32
N VAL A 245 6.02 5.17 14.26
CA VAL A 245 7.03 5.82 15.10
C VAL A 245 6.73 5.56 16.58
N GLN A 246 5.49 5.79 17.00
CA GLN A 246 5.04 5.62 18.37
C GLN A 246 4.56 4.19 18.71
N PHE A 247 4.81 3.21 17.84
CA PHE A 247 4.26 1.86 17.99
C PHE A 247 4.65 1.21 19.32
N ASP A 248 5.92 1.31 19.68
CA ASP A 248 6.49 0.77 20.93
C ASP A 248 6.17 1.64 22.14
N ALA A 249 6.14 2.98 22.00
CA ALA A 249 5.79 3.87 23.09
C ALA A 249 4.33 3.72 23.56
N ARG A 250 3.43 3.34 22.66
CA ARG A 250 1.99 3.18 22.95
C ARG A 250 1.60 1.80 23.44
N ARG A 251 2.53 0.84 23.48
CA ARG A 251 2.26 -0.56 23.85
C ARG A 251 3.28 -1.05 24.85
N ARG A 252 2.86 -1.97 25.71
CA ARG A 252 3.76 -2.64 26.66
C ARG A 252 4.42 -3.85 25.99
N ASP A 253 5.62 -4.19 26.45
CA ASP A 253 6.33 -5.43 26.10
C ASP A 253 6.57 -5.60 24.58
N VAL A 254 6.89 -4.51 23.89
CA VAL A 254 7.25 -4.52 22.47
C VAL A 254 8.72 -4.83 22.30
N ALA A 255 9.05 -5.92 21.60
CA ALA A 255 10.40 -6.19 21.16
C ALA A 255 10.74 -5.30 19.94
N VAL A 256 11.79 -4.49 20.03
CA VAL A 256 12.24 -3.63 18.93
C VAL A 256 13.46 -4.24 18.26
N PHE A 257 13.34 -4.52 16.96
CA PHE A 257 14.42 -5.01 16.13
C PHE A 257 14.82 -3.95 15.11
N THR A 258 16.09 -3.53 15.16
CA THR A 258 16.63 -2.56 14.20
C THR A 258 17.55 -3.27 13.22
N LEU A 259 17.12 -3.36 11.96
CA LEU A 259 17.93 -3.85 10.85
C LEU A 259 18.86 -2.73 10.38
N SER A 260 20.11 -3.06 10.11
CA SER A 260 21.13 -2.13 9.62
C SER A 260 21.58 -2.49 8.21
N GLY A 261 22.19 -1.53 7.53
CA GLY A 261 22.73 -1.69 6.19
C GLY A 261 21.64 -1.77 5.10
N ALA A 262 22.05 -1.93 3.87
CA ALA A 262 21.18 -2.07 2.72
C ALA A 262 21.74 -3.13 1.77
N HIS A 263 20.88 -4.04 1.31
CA HIS A 263 21.24 -5.01 0.29
C HIS A 263 21.13 -4.40 -1.12
N GLY A 264 22.11 -4.64 -1.96
CA GLY A 264 22.15 -4.20 -3.36
C GLY A 264 23.20 -3.11 -3.62
N ASN A 265 22.93 -2.22 -4.59
CA ASN A 265 23.91 -1.21 -4.98
C ASN A 265 24.12 -0.18 -3.85
N PRO A 266 25.37 -0.06 -3.31
CA PRO A 266 25.67 0.89 -2.24
C PRO A 266 25.51 2.35 -2.64
N ALA A 267 25.68 2.70 -3.92
CA ALA A 267 25.47 4.05 -4.42
C ALA A 267 24.01 4.51 -4.23
N ILE A 268 23.05 3.64 -4.48
CA ILE A 268 21.62 3.95 -4.27
C ILE A 268 21.34 4.17 -2.78
N ALA A 269 21.94 3.38 -1.90
CA ALA A 269 21.73 3.51 -0.46
C ALA A 269 22.37 4.81 0.07
N ALA A 270 23.60 5.14 -0.36
CA ALA A 270 24.26 6.40 -0.03
C ALA A 270 23.50 7.62 -0.54
N PHE A 271 22.95 7.55 -1.77
CA PHE A 271 22.09 8.60 -2.31
C PHE A 271 20.81 8.79 -1.48
N ALA A 272 20.17 7.68 -1.08
CA ALA A 272 19.00 7.74 -0.23
C ALA A 272 19.31 8.34 1.16
N ASP A 273 20.44 7.99 1.75
CA ASP A 273 20.90 8.57 3.01
C ASP A 273 21.20 10.08 2.86
N GLY A 274 21.80 10.49 1.73
CA GLY A 274 22.03 11.91 1.41
C GLY A 274 20.74 12.71 1.24
N LEU A 275 19.67 12.10 0.69
CA LEU A 275 18.35 12.73 0.65
C LEU A 275 17.74 12.89 2.04
N CYS A 276 17.96 11.93 2.94
CA CYS A 276 17.54 12.04 4.33
C CYS A 276 18.21 13.20 5.07
N ASP A 277 19.48 13.54 4.71
CA ASP A 277 20.20 14.67 5.30
C ASP A 277 19.70 16.03 4.86
N GLN A 278 19.07 16.10 3.67
CA GLN A 278 18.56 17.34 3.10
C GLN A 278 17.10 17.62 3.47
N GLY A 279 16.40 16.68 4.07
CA GLY A 279 14.97 16.79 4.45
C GLY A 279 14.75 16.57 5.94
N ASP A 280 13.52 16.78 6.39
CA ASP A 280 13.07 16.50 7.77
C ASP A 280 12.87 14.98 7.97
N MET A 281 13.85 14.19 7.60
CA MET A 281 13.80 12.74 7.71
C MET A 281 14.56 12.25 8.94
N ASP A 282 14.02 11.24 9.61
CA ASP A 282 14.62 10.68 10.81
C ASP A 282 15.94 9.94 10.49
N PRO A 283 17.10 10.43 11.00
CA PRO A 283 18.40 9.84 10.73
C PRO A 283 18.57 8.41 11.30
N ALA A 284 17.74 8.01 12.26
CA ALA A 284 17.76 6.64 12.81
C ALA A 284 17.41 5.55 11.76
N PHE A 285 16.84 5.95 10.63
CA PHE A 285 16.44 5.03 9.55
C PHE A 285 17.35 5.10 8.32
N LYS A 286 18.54 5.67 8.44
CA LYS A 286 19.56 5.63 7.39
C LYS A 286 20.25 4.27 7.32
N ALA A 287 20.77 3.94 6.15
CA ALA A 287 21.57 2.74 5.95
C ALA A 287 22.96 2.83 6.63
N GLY A 288 23.42 4.05 6.92
CA GLY A 288 24.72 4.32 7.51
C GLY A 288 25.89 3.99 6.57
N ILE A 289 25.66 4.12 5.27
CA ILE A 289 26.71 3.92 4.27
C ILE A 289 27.48 5.23 4.12
N ALA A 290 28.78 5.19 4.43
CA ALA A 290 29.65 6.34 4.31
C ALA A 290 29.66 6.87 2.86
N SER A 291 29.51 8.18 2.71
CA SER A 291 29.54 8.87 1.41
C SER A 291 30.94 8.96 0.79
N ASP A 292 31.96 8.44 1.47
CA ASP A 292 33.36 8.42 0.99
C ASP A 292 33.60 7.53 -0.22
N ALA A 293 32.63 6.68 -0.56
CA ALA A 293 32.69 6.03 -1.84
C ALA A 293 32.51 7.13 -2.90
N GLN A 294 33.40 7.21 -3.86
CA GLN A 294 33.20 7.84 -5.17
C GLN A 294 32.03 7.15 -5.86
N THR A 295 30.86 7.20 -5.22
CA THR A 295 29.64 6.47 -5.55
C THR A 295 28.80 7.22 -6.57
N SER A 296 29.39 8.22 -7.24
CA SER A 296 28.80 8.86 -8.43
C SER A 296 28.67 7.91 -9.61
N ASP A 297 29.41 6.80 -9.63
CA ASP A 297 29.31 5.79 -10.67
C ASP A 297 27.96 5.05 -10.59
N GLY A 298 27.03 5.47 -11.45
CA GLY A 298 25.73 4.84 -11.59
C GLY A 298 24.52 5.71 -11.22
N ILE A 299 24.70 6.92 -10.68
CA ILE A 299 23.59 7.86 -10.44
C ILE A 299 23.83 9.15 -11.20
N MET A 300 22.91 9.48 -12.10
CA MET A 300 22.95 10.71 -12.88
C MET A 300 21.69 11.53 -12.62
N ALA A 301 21.85 12.79 -12.26
CA ALA A 301 20.76 13.75 -12.12
C ALA A 301 20.75 14.69 -13.32
N VAL A 302 19.64 14.72 -14.05
CA VAL A 302 19.46 15.60 -15.21
C VAL A 302 18.22 16.45 -15.02
N LYS A 303 18.37 17.78 -15.23
CA LYS A 303 17.25 18.72 -15.21
C LYS A 303 16.83 19.02 -16.64
N TRP A 304 15.58 18.79 -16.95
CA TRP A 304 14.98 19.05 -18.25
C TRP A 304 14.11 20.29 -18.22
N SER A 305 13.95 20.94 -19.39
CA SER A 305 13.14 22.17 -19.50
C SER A 305 11.65 21.87 -19.61
N THR A 306 11.30 20.77 -20.27
CA THR A 306 9.92 20.34 -20.47
C THR A 306 9.76 18.84 -20.21
N PRO A 307 8.55 18.34 -19.91
CA PRO A 307 8.25 16.93 -19.83
C PRO A 307 8.56 16.14 -21.10
N GLU A 308 8.39 16.77 -22.25
CA GLU A 308 8.68 16.22 -23.57
C GLU A 308 10.19 16.01 -23.76
N ASP A 309 11.00 16.99 -23.37
CA ASP A 309 12.46 16.90 -23.40
C ASP A 309 12.97 15.81 -22.47
N GLU A 310 12.35 15.66 -21.26
CA GLU A 310 12.68 14.62 -20.31
C GLU A 310 12.44 13.23 -20.92
N LEU A 311 11.26 12.99 -21.50
CA LEU A 311 10.94 11.71 -22.11
C LEU A 311 11.79 11.39 -23.33
N ASP A 312 12.14 12.40 -24.14
CA ASP A 312 13.04 12.25 -25.27
C ASP A 312 14.47 11.91 -24.81
N GLY A 313 14.93 12.58 -23.76
CA GLY A 313 16.22 12.32 -23.12
C GLY A 313 16.30 10.92 -22.51
N ILE A 314 15.27 10.50 -21.75
CA ILE A 314 15.16 9.14 -21.22
C ILE A 314 15.22 8.11 -22.35
N THR A 315 14.50 8.35 -23.44
CA THR A 315 14.49 7.45 -24.61
C THR A 315 15.86 7.28 -25.24
N LYS A 316 16.59 8.38 -25.42
CA LYS A 316 17.96 8.38 -25.98
C LYS A 316 18.91 7.64 -25.05
N TYR A 317 18.82 7.89 -23.72
CA TYR A 317 19.65 7.25 -22.72
C TYR A 317 19.39 5.74 -22.66
N LEU A 318 18.13 5.32 -22.68
CA LEU A 318 17.76 3.91 -22.71
C LEU A 318 18.34 3.17 -23.92
N ARG A 319 18.35 3.80 -25.11
CA ARG A 319 18.98 3.21 -26.29
C ARG A 319 20.47 3.01 -26.09
N ILE A 320 21.18 4.03 -25.62
CA ILE A 320 22.62 3.95 -25.35
C ILE A 320 22.92 2.80 -24.37
N LEU A 321 22.13 2.66 -23.31
CA LEU A 321 22.30 1.59 -22.33
C LEU A 321 22.03 0.22 -22.91
N LEU A 322 20.95 0.05 -23.69
CA LEU A 322 20.54 -1.24 -24.26
C LEU A 322 21.43 -1.69 -25.41
N ASP A 323 21.98 -0.73 -26.18
CA ASP A 323 22.92 -1.01 -27.28
C ASP A 323 24.35 -1.26 -26.78
N GLY A 324 24.69 -0.79 -25.58
CA GLY A 324 26.06 -0.83 -25.02
C GLY A 324 26.37 -2.02 -24.10
N GLU A 325 25.35 -2.70 -23.57
CA GLU A 325 25.53 -3.79 -22.60
C GLU A 325 24.76 -5.04 -23.05
N GLU A 326 25.49 -6.14 -23.36
CA GLU A 326 24.89 -7.42 -23.79
C GLU A 326 23.96 -8.05 -22.75
N ASP A 327 24.11 -7.73 -21.46
CA ASP A 327 23.31 -8.24 -20.34
C ASP A 327 22.10 -7.37 -19.95
N LEU A 328 21.97 -6.19 -20.52
CA LEU A 328 20.84 -5.28 -20.28
C LEU A 328 19.71 -5.57 -21.28
N HIS A 329 18.59 -6.06 -20.76
CA HIS A 329 17.37 -6.28 -21.54
C HIS A 329 16.27 -5.32 -21.13
N GLU A 330 15.34 -4.99 -22.03
CA GLU A 330 14.18 -4.12 -21.76
C GLU A 330 13.40 -4.56 -20.51
N ASN A 331 13.31 -5.85 -20.21
CA ASN A 331 12.61 -6.40 -19.04
C ASN A 331 13.33 -6.18 -17.70
N ARG A 332 14.56 -5.68 -17.70
CA ARG A 332 15.34 -5.32 -16.49
C ARG A 332 15.36 -3.81 -16.23
N THR A 333 14.77 -3.02 -17.12
CA THR A 333 14.75 -1.56 -17.03
C THR A 333 13.39 -1.08 -16.53
N CYS A 334 13.38 -0.10 -15.63
CA CYS A 334 12.17 0.47 -15.07
C CYS A 334 12.24 1.99 -15.11
N VAL A 335 11.20 2.62 -15.64
CA VAL A 335 10.99 4.08 -15.58
C VAL A 335 9.96 4.36 -14.49
N LEU A 336 10.40 5.00 -13.40
CA LEU A 336 9.55 5.41 -12.31
C LEU A 336 8.94 6.79 -12.61
N VAL A 337 7.65 6.93 -12.38
CA VAL A 337 6.91 8.16 -12.67
C VAL A 337 5.99 8.53 -11.51
N PRO A 338 5.73 9.84 -11.26
CA PRO A 338 5.03 10.28 -10.07
C PRO A 338 3.53 9.97 -10.05
N ASN A 339 2.90 9.77 -11.21
CA ASN A 339 1.46 9.55 -11.29
C ASN A 339 1.01 8.90 -12.61
N LYS A 340 -0.29 8.54 -12.67
CA LYS A 340 -0.90 7.88 -13.84
C LYS A 340 -0.76 8.67 -15.15
N ARG A 341 -0.90 9.99 -15.11
CA ARG A 341 -0.79 10.83 -16.31
C ARG A 341 0.61 10.70 -16.92
N TRP A 342 1.64 10.78 -16.09
CA TRP A 342 3.02 10.58 -16.50
C TRP A 342 3.28 9.14 -16.99
N ALA A 343 2.70 8.14 -16.33
CA ALA A 343 2.83 6.74 -16.74
C ALA A 343 2.28 6.50 -18.15
N LEU A 344 1.11 7.05 -18.44
CA LEU A 344 0.48 6.91 -19.77
C LEU A 344 1.26 7.69 -20.85
N MET A 345 1.74 8.90 -20.54
CA MET A 345 2.56 9.69 -21.43
C MET A 345 3.89 9.00 -21.73
N ALA A 346 4.59 8.53 -20.69
CA ALA A 346 5.85 7.81 -20.85
C ALA A 346 5.64 6.50 -21.65
N GLN A 347 4.59 5.74 -21.36
CA GLN A 347 4.27 4.54 -22.12
C GLN A 347 4.03 4.83 -23.60
N GLN A 348 3.29 5.88 -23.90
CA GLN A 348 2.99 6.27 -25.28
C GLN A 348 4.26 6.65 -26.04
N VAL A 349 5.10 7.53 -25.45
CA VAL A 349 6.35 7.98 -26.07
C VAL A 349 7.31 6.81 -26.28
N LEU A 350 7.54 6.00 -25.26
CA LEU A 350 8.46 4.86 -25.34
C LEU A 350 7.99 3.84 -26.39
N LYS A 351 6.69 3.54 -26.47
CA LYS A 351 6.13 2.65 -27.51
C LYS A 351 6.28 3.23 -28.91
N GLN A 352 6.07 4.53 -29.10
CA GLN A 352 6.30 5.20 -30.39
C GLN A 352 7.77 5.16 -30.83
N ARG A 353 8.68 5.08 -29.88
CA ARG A 353 10.13 4.94 -30.11
C ARG A 353 10.60 3.49 -30.22
N GLY A 354 9.69 2.50 -30.20
CA GLY A 354 9.96 1.09 -30.47
C GLY A 354 10.28 0.23 -29.26
N PHE A 355 10.12 0.76 -28.02
CA PHE A 355 10.34 -0.05 -26.81
C PHE A 355 9.11 -0.90 -26.46
N ALA A 356 9.35 -2.13 -25.98
CA ALA A 356 8.32 -2.96 -25.38
C ALA A 356 8.06 -2.50 -23.94
N VAL A 357 6.91 -1.86 -23.68
CA VAL A 357 6.62 -1.23 -22.40
C VAL A 357 5.39 -1.84 -21.76
N ALA A 358 5.54 -2.35 -20.53
CA ALA A 358 4.46 -2.76 -19.65
C ALA A 358 4.29 -1.75 -18.51
N LEU A 359 3.04 -1.47 -18.13
CA LEU A 359 2.74 -0.69 -16.93
C LEU A 359 2.72 -1.62 -15.72
N ALA A 360 3.41 -1.24 -14.64
CA ALA A 360 3.42 -1.95 -13.37
C ALA A 360 2.68 -1.16 -12.27
N GLY A 361 2.38 -1.82 -11.16
CA GLY A 361 1.71 -1.20 -10.02
C GLY A 361 0.18 -1.15 -10.18
N ALA A 362 -0.46 -0.11 -9.65
CA ALA A 362 -1.92 0.07 -9.70
C ALA A 362 -2.48 0.12 -11.14
N PHE A 363 -1.62 0.30 -12.14
CA PHE A 363 -1.96 0.35 -13.56
C PHE A 363 -1.85 -1.00 -14.27
N SER A 364 -1.26 -2.01 -13.64
CA SER A 364 -1.07 -3.35 -14.25
C SER A 364 -2.36 -4.15 -14.44
N ARG A 365 -3.47 -3.73 -13.80
CA ARG A 365 -4.80 -4.32 -14.03
C ARG A 365 -5.31 -4.13 -15.45
N LEU A 366 -4.63 -3.33 -16.27
CA LEU A 366 -4.96 -3.07 -17.67
C LEU A 366 -4.21 -3.98 -18.66
N GLY A 367 -3.37 -4.93 -18.22
CA GLY A 367 -2.49 -5.67 -19.11
C GLY A 367 -2.23 -7.15 -18.78
N GLY A 368 -2.96 -7.78 -17.84
CA GLY A 368 -2.58 -9.12 -17.32
C GLY A 368 -3.28 -10.33 -17.94
N ASP A 369 -4.49 -10.21 -18.52
CA ASP A 369 -5.23 -11.30 -19.18
C ASP A 369 -5.75 -10.81 -20.53
N PRO A 370 -5.68 -11.62 -21.63
CA PRO A 370 -6.32 -11.28 -22.90
C PRO A 370 -7.81 -10.95 -22.77
N ARG A 371 -8.51 -11.50 -21.75
CA ARG A 371 -9.88 -11.16 -21.41
C ARG A 371 -10.00 -9.81 -20.69
N ASP A 372 -9.00 -9.41 -19.89
CA ASP A 372 -8.92 -8.10 -19.27
C ASP A 372 -8.48 -7.03 -20.26
N SER A 373 -7.69 -7.38 -21.30
CA SER A 373 -7.26 -6.43 -22.33
C SER A 373 -8.43 -5.97 -23.23
N ALA A 374 -9.46 -6.79 -23.42
CA ALA A 374 -10.68 -6.40 -24.14
C ALA A 374 -11.55 -5.43 -23.31
N ARG A 375 -11.68 -5.69 -22.00
CA ARG A 375 -12.32 -4.76 -21.05
C ARG A 375 -11.54 -3.46 -20.88
N ALA A 376 -10.22 -3.54 -20.85
CA ALA A 376 -9.34 -2.37 -20.76
C ALA A 376 -9.39 -1.51 -22.03
N ARG A 377 -9.49 -2.10 -23.22
CA ARG A 377 -9.68 -1.37 -24.48
C ARG A 377 -11.04 -0.70 -24.53
N ALA A 378 -12.10 -1.33 -24.05
CA ALA A 378 -13.42 -0.72 -23.92
C ALA A 378 -13.41 0.46 -22.94
N LEU A 379 -12.70 0.36 -21.81
CA LEU A 379 -12.57 1.44 -20.83
C LEU A 379 -11.76 2.61 -21.36
N VAL A 380 -10.66 2.34 -22.09
CA VAL A 380 -9.82 3.38 -22.74
C VAL A 380 -10.57 4.03 -23.90
N ALA A 381 -11.40 3.29 -24.64
CA ALA A 381 -12.24 3.86 -25.67
C ALA A 381 -13.33 4.77 -25.08
N TYR A 382 -13.92 4.38 -23.94
CA TYR A 382 -14.94 5.18 -23.23
C TYR A 382 -14.37 6.48 -22.64
N THR A 383 -13.15 6.47 -22.11
CA THR A 383 -12.46 7.69 -21.61
C THR A 383 -11.97 8.62 -22.73
N LYS A 384 -11.94 8.18 -23.98
CA LYS A 384 -11.60 9.02 -25.14
C LYS A 384 -12.81 9.69 -25.78
N LEU A 385 -14.03 9.29 -25.41
CA LEU A 385 -15.29 9.84 -25.93
C LEU A 385 -15.90 10.94 -25.03
N ASN A 386 -15.28 11.24 -23.90
CA ASN A 386 -15.57 12.32 -22.97
C ASN A 386 -14.26 13.09 -22.69
#